data_bdf9c7be924e6e39179f20132adedc22
#
_entry.id   bdf9c7be924e6e39179f20132adedc22
#
_cell.length_a   1.000
_cell.length_b   1.000
_cell.length_c   1.000
_cell.angle_alpha   90.00
_cell.angle_beta   90.00
_cell.angle_gamma   90.00
#
_symmetry.space_group_name_H-M   'P 1'
#
loop_
_entity.id
_entity.type
_entity.pdbx_description
1 polymer ?
#
loop_
_entity_poly.entity_id
_entity_poly.type
_entity_poly.pdbx_seq_one_letter_code
_entity_poly.pdbx_strand_id
1 'polypeptide(L)'
;MKILTIILSLFIITVANADIKGSVLSKASDKISEYTIGLIPGEGYTEASIDLREGFKPDYSILAVRELLKIDSGNIFTQFSLFNTEQANEEKIIGNFGLGTRKLFDDNTVLAGFNAFVDNDFSETNRRASIGFELRNAVLDFHSNIYEGLQDSDDERVLNGWDYRLASQVPYLHWSKIFINHYEWDGVLRDDIKGTKMGSEMILTRSLNFEIAYDDKDKKGLEDEWYAKILFVHPPRDNGSTAKDGISQVAFKDNKDMSGELLSKVKRNNKIMIEFKGSATVSRAD
;
A
#
# COMPACT_ATOMS: atom_id res chain seq x y z
N MET A 1 -8.72 -18.02 8.81
CA MET A 1 -10.05 -17.43 8.69
C MET A 1 -10.60 -16.82 10.00
N LYS A 2 -10.80 -17.59 11.07
CA LYS A 2 -11.42 -17.05 12.31
C LYS A 2 -10.62 -15.90 12.98
N ILE A 3 -9.31 -15.90 12.97
CA ILE A 3 -8.46 -14.87 13.60
C ILE A 3 -8.53 -13.55 12.80
N LEU A 4 -8.45 -13.61 11.48
CA LEU A 4 -8.58 -12.44 10.61
C LEU A 4 -9.98 -11.81 10.77
N THR A 5 -11.03 -12.62 10.85
CA THR A 5 -12.41 -12.15 11.07
C THR A 5 -12.59 -11.50 12.45
N ILE A 6 -11.90 -11.99 13.50
CA ILE A 6 -11.95 -11.41 14.84
C ILE A 6 -11.20 -10.08 14.89
N ILE A 7 -10.03 -9.99 14.29
CA ILE A 7 -9.24 -8.74 14.16
C ILE A 7 -10.05 -7.71 13.37
N LEU A 8 -10.66 -8.14 12.28
CA LEU A 8 -11.51 -7.32 11.42
C LEU A 8 -12.76 -6.82 12.13
N SER A 9 -13.47 -7.69 12.88
CA SER A 9 -14.68 -7.30 13.60
C SER A 9 -14.41 -6.33 14.75
N LEU A 10 -13.28 -6.47 15.45
CA LEU A 10 -12.85 -5.52 16.48
C LEU A 10 -12.52 -4.14 15.87
N PHE A 11 -11.98 -4.11 14.66
CA PHE A 11 -11.65 -2.88 13.94
C PHE A 11 -12.91 -2.15 13.43
N ILE A 12 -13.88 -2.88 12.88
CA ILE A 12 -15.16 -2.33 12.38
C ILE A 12 -15.98 -1.70 13.51
N ILE A 13 -16.04 -2.33 14.68
CA ILE A 13 -16.81 -1.83 15.82
C ILE A 13 -16.23 -0.52 16.36
N THR A 14 -14.92 -0.33 16.26
CA THR A 14 -14.25 0.91 16.71
C THR A 14 -14.40 2.08 15.74
N VAL A 15 -14.49 1.84 14.43
CA VAL A 15 -14.62 2.92 13.42
C VAL A 15 -16.07 3.35 13.20
N ALA A 16 -17.03 2.45 13.40
CA ALA A 16 -18.47 2.74 13.20
C ALA A 16 -19.08 3.69 14.25
N ASN A 17 -18.40 3.90 15.39
CA ASN A 17 -18.83 4.85 16.42
C ASN A 17 -17.97 6.12 16.34
N ALA A 18 -18.41 7.10 15.59
CA ALA A 18 -17.71 8.35 15.25
C ALA A 18 -17.35 9.29 16.43
N ASP A 19 -17.58 8.87 17.68
CA ASP A 19 -17.28 9.63 18.90
C ASP A 19 -16.03 9.08 19.62
N ILE A 20 -15.05 8.60 18.86
CA ILE A 20 -13.88 7.88 19.40
C ILE A 20 -12.85 8.88 19.91
N LYS A 21 -12.82 9.08 21.23
CA LYS A 21 -11.69 9.76 21.90
C LYS A 21 -10.38 9.04 21.55
N GLY A 22 -9.31 9.79 21.28
CA GLY A 22 -8.01 9.26 20.83
C GLY A 22 -7.46 8.07 21.65
N SER A 23 -7.90 7.90 22.91
CA SER A 23 -7.54 6.79 23.79
C SER A 23 -8.14 5.42 23.39
N VAL A 24 -9.26 5.39 22.69
CA VAL A 24 -9.88 4.13 22.22
C VAL A 24 -9.20 3.70 20.92
N LEU A 25 -8.87 4.66 20.08
CA LEU A 25 -8.15 4.42 18.82
C LEU A 25 -6.73 3.89 19.08
N SER A 26 -6.01 4.45 20.08
CA SER A 26 -4.71 3.94 20.50
C SER A 26 -4.79 2.53 21.07
N LYS A 27 -5.77 2.23 21.92
CA LYS A 27 -5.97 0.89 22.50
C LYS A 27 -6.35 -0.17 21.46
N ALA A 28 -7.10 0.20 20.42
CA ALA A 28 -7.43 -0.69 19.30
C ALA A 28 -6.17 -0.95 18.45
N SER A 29 -5.39 0.09 18.17
CA SER A 29 -4.08 -0.01 17.52
C SER A 29 -3.13 -0.90 18.32
N ASP A 30 -3.01 -0.70 19.63
CA ASP A 30 -2.13 -1.47 20.51
C ASP A 30 -2.52 -2.97 20.53
N LYS A 31 -3.82 -3.28 20.59
CA LYS A 31 -4.29 -4.68 20.57
C LYS A 31 -4.06 -5.37 19.23
N ILE A 32 -4.34 -4.67 18.12
CA ILE A 32 -4.06 -5.19 16.76
C ILE A 32 -2.57 -5.45 16.62
N SER A 33 -1.75 -4.58 17.17
CA SER A 33 -0.31 -4.67 17.18
C SER A 33 0.22 -5.83 18.02
N GLU A 34 -0.28 -6.00 19.23
CA GLU A 34 0.11 -7.08 20.14
C GLU A 34 -0.14 -8.45 19.48
N TYR A 35 -1.27 -8.63 18.80
CA TYR A 35 -1.55 -9.86 18.06
C TYR A 35 -0.67 -10.03 16.81
N THR A 36 -0.33 -8.94 16.11
CA THR A 36 0.48 -9.01 14.88
C THR A 36 1.98 -9.12 15.14
N ILE A 37 2.49 -8.49 16.21
CA ILE A 37 3.91 -8.59 16.62
C ILE A 37 4.24 -10.02 17.06
N GLY A 38 3.32 -10.70 17.77
CA GLY A 38 3.50 -12.10 18.16
C GLY A 38 3.58 -13.06 16.97
N LEU A 39 3.02 -12.69 15.81
CA LEU A 39 3.02 -13.51 14.60
C LEU A 39 4.26 -13.29 13.73
N ILE A 40 4.85 -12.09 13.72
CA ILE A 40 5.99 -11.74 12.86
C ILE A 40 7.02 -11.01 13.71
N PRO A 41 7.92 -11.72 14.41
CA PRO A 41 8.94 -11.11 15.24
C PRO A 41 9.99 -10.36 14.41
N GLY A 42 10.70 -9.41 15.03
CA GLY A 42 11.80 -8.66 14.43
C GLY A 42 11.59 -7.15 14.49
N GLU A 43 12.69 -6.40 14.30
CA GLU A 43 12.67 -4.94 14.26
C GLU A 43 11.92 -4.45 13.02
N GLY A 44 11.03 -3.48 13.19
CA GLY A 44 10.24 -2.94 12.11
C GLY A 44 8.85 -2.47 12.55
N TYR A 45 7.93 -2.36 11.63
CA TYR A 45 6.56 -1.95 11.94
C TYR A 45 5.51 -2.84 11.28
N THR A 46 4.29 -2.74 11.79
CA THR A 46 3.09 -3.35 11.24
C THR A 46 2.08 -2.25 10.95
N GLU A 47 1.41 -2.37 9.83
CA GLU A 47 0.35 -1.48 9.39
C GLU A 47 -0.95 -2.28 9.21
N ALA A 48 -2.04 -1.76 9.76
CA ALA A 48 -3.39 -2.23 9.43
C ALA A 48 -4.12 -1.11 8.67
N SER A 49 -4.84 -1.44 7.60
CA SER A 49 -5.58 -0.44 6.84
C SER A 49 -7.01 -0.84 6.53
N ILE A 50 -7.82 0.19 6.30
CA ILE A 50 -9.15 0.11 5.69
C ILE A 50 -9.09 0.98 4.44
N ASP A 51 -9.40 0.37 3.30
CA ASP A 51 -9.46 1.05 2.01
C ASP A 51 -10.93 1.13 1.60
N LEU A 52 -11.41 2.35 1.39
CA LEU A 52 -12.76 2.64 0.94
C LEU A 52 -12.70 3.03 -0.53
N ARG A 53 -13.44 2.31 -1.39
CA ARG A 53 -13.54 2.55 -2.82
C ARG A 53 -15.00 2.82 -3.18
N GLU A 54 -15.22 3.71 -4.14
CA GLU A 54 -16.55 4.02 -4.62
C GLU A 54 -17.20 2.78 -5.25
N GLY A 55 -18.42 2.44 -4.79
CA GLY A 55 -19.18 1.30 -5.32
C GLY A 55 -18.73 -0.09 -4.85
N PHE A 56 -17.70 -0.20 -3.99
CA PHE A 56 -17.18 -1.47 -3.49
C PHE A 56 -17.29 -1.59 -1.98
N LYS A 57 -17.25 -2.83 -1.49
CA LYS A 57 -17.08 -3.08 -0.05
C LYS A 57 -15.70 -2.61 0.41
N PRO A 58 -15.54 -2.24 1.70
CA PRO A 58 -14.23 -1.91 2.24
C PRO A 58 -13.22 -3.05 2.11
N ASP A 59 -12.01 -2.75 1.62
CA ASP A 59 -10.90 -3.67 1.67
C ASP A 59 -10.15 -3.49 3.00
N TYR A 60 -9.65 -4.58 3.58
CA TYR A 60 -8.89 -4.57 4.83
C TYR A 60 -7.53 -5.20 4.59
N SER A 61 -6.49 -4.62 5.17
CA SER A 61 -5.15 -5.18 5.03
C SER A 61 -4.35 -5.16 6.32
N ILE A 62 -3.42 -6.11 6.41
CA ILE A 62 -2.33 -6.11 7.37
C ILE A 62 -1.04 -6.20 6.57
N LEU A 63 -0.08 -5.34 6.89
CA LEU A 63 1.23 -5.31 6.29
C LEU A 63 2.28 -5.21 7.38
N ALA A 64 3.36 -5.97 7.26
CA ALA A 64 4.52 -5.89 8.16
C ALA A 64 5.81 -5.74 7.36
N VAL A 65 6.69 -4.87 7.86
CA VAL A 65 8.07 -4.73 7.38
C VAL A 65 9.00 -5.12 8.52
N ARG A 66 9.98 -5.98 8.23
CA ARG A 66 10.93 -6.47 9.25
C ARG A 66 12.36 -6.39 8.71
N GLU A 67 13.25 -5.90 9.57
CA GLU A 67 14.67 -5.94 9.27
C GLU A 67 15.19 -7.38 9.37
N LEU A 68 15.91 -7.82 8.35
CA LEU A 68 16.60 -9.12 8.34
C LEU A 68 18.07 -8.97 8.67
N LEU A 69 18.70 -7.91 8.15
CA LEU A 69 20.13 -7.68 8.32
C LEU A 69 20.45 -6.18 8.21
N LYS A 70 21.20 -5.65 9.17
CA LYS A 70 21.84 -4.33 9.06
C LYS A 70 23.11 -4.45 8.21
N ILE A 71 23.26 -3.55 7.24
CA ILE A 71 24.47 -3.40 6.43
C ILE A 71 25.00 -1.98 6.60
N ASP A 72 26.21 -1.74 6.10
CA ASP A 72 26.81 -0.40 6.17
C ASP A 72 25.93 0.62 5.43
N SER A 73 25.49 1.64 6.20
CA SER A 73 24.55 2.69 5.74
C SER A 73 23.23 2.17 5.14
N GLY A 74 22.70 1.03 5.63
CA GLY A 74 21.48 0.48 5.06
C GLY A 74 21.00 -0.80 5.73
N ASN A 75 20.08 -1.50 5.05
CA ASN A 75 19.56 -2.77 5.54
C ASN A 75 19.11 -3.72 4.41
N ILE A 76 18.91 -4.98 4.79
CA ILE A 76 18.11 -5.95 4.06
C ILE A 76 16.83 -6.16 4.87
N PHE A 77 15.68 -6.11 4.24
CA PHE A 77 14.38 -6.22 4.89
C PHE A 77 13.46 -7.19 4.16
N THR A 78 12.44 -7.65 4.86
CA THR A 78 11.30 -8.34 4.27
C THR A 78 10.02 -7.54 4.48
N GLN A 79 9.11 -7.62 3.52
CA GLN A 79 7.76 -7.11 3.64
C GLN A 79 6.77 -8.22 3.34
N PHE A 80 5.77 -8.30 4.18
CA PHE A 80 4.65 -9.23 4.03
C PHE A 80 3.35 -8.45 4.13
N SER A 81 2.35 -8.80 3.31
CA SER A 81 0.99 -8.30 3.49
C SER A 81 -0.06 -9.35 3.16
N LEU A 82 -1.21 -9.22 3.81
CA LEU A 82 -2.41 -10.01 3.56
C LEU A 82 -3.60 -9.06 3.53
N PHE A 83 -4.43 -9.15 2.50
CA PHE A 83 -5.62 -8.32 2.38
C PHE A 83 -6.74 -9.03 1.63
N ASN A 84 -7.99 -8.60 1.89
CA ASN A 84 -9.12 -8.92 1.03
C ASN A 84 -9.35 -7.79 0.03
N THR A 85 -9.90 -8.13 -1.11
CA THR A 85 -10.36 -7.16 -2.12
C THR A 85 -11.47 -7.77 -2.94
N GLU A 86 -12.36 -6.91 -3.45
CA GLU A 86 -13.37 -7.33 -4.42
C GLU A 86 -12.89 -7.01 -5.83
N GLN A 87 -12.88 -8.02 -6.70
CA GLN A 87 -12.58 -7.89 -8.13
C GLN A 87 -13.67 -8.63 -8.90
N ALA A 88 -14.31 -7.96 -9.86
CA ALA A 88 -15.38 -8.51 -10.70
C ALA A 88 -16.51 -9.21 -9.91
N ASN A 89 -16.93 -8.62 -8.78
CA ASN A 89 -17.94 -9.13 -7.84
C ASN A 89 -17.52 -10.39 -7.06
N GLU A 90 -16.25 -10.76 -7.07
CA GLU A 90 -15.70 -11.86 -6.28
C GLU A 90 -14.79 -11.36 -5.19
N GLU A 91 -14.93 -11.90 -3.97
CA GLU A 91 -14.02 -11.59 -2.86
C GLU A 91 -12.76 -12.43 -2.99
N LYS A 92 -11.61 -11.75 -3.04
CA LYS A 92 -10.29 -12.36 -3.13
C LYS A 92 -9.47 -12.09 -1.88
N ILE A 93 -8.64 -13.06 -1.51
CA ILE A 93 -7.65 -12.92 -0.45
C ILE A 93 -6.27 -13.04 -1.09
N ILE A 94 -5.52 -11.94 -1.03
CA ILE A 94 -4.20 -11.85 -1.66
C ILE A 94 -3.14 -11.69 -0.58
N GLY A 95 -2.09 -12.48 -0.67
CA GLY A 95 -0.87 -12.36 0.12
C GLY A 95 0.30 -11.94 -0.75
N ASN A 96 1.11 -11.03 -0.21
CA ASN A 96 2.35 -10.59 -0.83
C ASN A 96 3.51 -10.90 0.10
N PHE A 97 4.60 -11.39 -0.45
CA PHE A 97 5.86 -11.59 0.27
C PHE A 97 7.00 -11.00 -0.55
N GLY A 98 7.83 -10.17 0.07
CA GLY A 98 8.94 -9.53 -0.62
C GLY A 98 10.19 -9.42 0.22
N LEU A 99 11.30 -9.33 -0.48
CA LEU A 99 12.63 -9.02 0.04
C LEU A 99 13.13 -7.75 -0.62
N GLY A 100 13.84 -6.94 0.14
CA GLY A 100 14.44 -5.72 -0.39
C GLY A 100 15.71 -5.34 0.35
N THR A 101 16.43 -4.42 -0.26
CA THR A 101 17.60 -3.77 0.32
C THR A 101 17.51 -2.28 0.13
N ARG A 102 17.94 -1.51 1.11
CA ARG A 102 18.03 -0.06 1.07
C ARG A 102 19.39 0.40 1.51
N LYS A 103 19.88 1.46 0.89
CA LYS A 103 21.13 2.11 1.23
C LYS A 103 20.94 3.62 1.29
N LEU A 104 21.59 4.23 2.27
CA LEU A 104 21.65 5.67 2.48
C LEU A 104 22.92 6.25 1.86
N PHE A 105 22.77 7.44 1.31
CA PHE A 105 23.82 8.22 0.66
C PHE A 105 23.75 9.67 1.13
N ASP A 106 24.76 10.44 0.83
CA ASP A 106 24.84 11.87 1.06
C ASP A 106 24.47 12.24 2.51
N ASP A 107 25.27 11.75 3.46
CA ASP A 107 25.03 11.92 4.90
C ASP A 107 23.61 11.53 5.36
N ASN A 108 23.12 10.41 4.82
CA ASN A 108 21.80 9.85 5.07
C ASN A 108 20.62 10.70 4.56
N THR A 109 20.82 11.66 3.69
CA THR A 109 19.74 12.50 3.14
C THR A 109 19.05 11.87 1.93
N VAL A 110 19.69 10.91 1.27
CA VAL A 110 19.17 10.17 0.11
C VAL A 110 19.10 8.69 0.42
N LEU A 111 17.98 8.06 0.11
CA LEU A 111 17.75 6.64 0.22
C LEU A 111 17.50 6.06 -1.18
N ALA A 112 18.25 5.01 -1.54
CA ALA A 112 17.96 4.19 -2.71
C ALA A 112 17.69 2.74 -2.30
N GLY A 113 16.78 2.07 -2.99
CA GLY A 113 16.41 0.69 -2.67
C GLY A 113 15.98 -0.13 -3.87
N PHE A 114 16.13 -1.43 -3.74
CA PHE A 114 15.62 -2.45 -4.66
C PHE A 114 14.82 -3.48 -3.89
N ASN A 115 13.80 -4.02 -4.53
CA ASN A 115 12.96 -5.05 -3.94
C ASN A 115 12.47 -6.04 -4.99
N ALA A 116 12.08 -7.24 -4.53
CA ALA A 116 11.41 -8.25 -5.31
C ALA A 116 10.29 -8.87 -4.49
N PHE A 117 9.16 -9.16 -5.13
CA PHE A 117 7.98 -9.71 -4.50
C PHE A 117 7.42 -10.90 -5.26
N VAL A 118 6.73 -11.77 -4.53
CA VAL A 118 5.80 -12.76 -5.06
C VAL A 118 4.44 -12.49 -4.43
N ASP A 119 3.41 -12.45 -5.26
CA ASP A 119 2.03 -12.26 -4.88
C ASP A 119 1.25 -13.54 -5.16
N ASN A 120 0.39 -13.94 -4.24
CA ASN A 120 -0.43 -15.13 -4.36
C ASN A 120 -1.89 -14.79 -4.03
N ASP A 121 -2.79 -15.13 -4.92
CA ASP A 121 -4.23 -15.15 -4.67
C ASP A 121 -4.60 -16.48 -4.04
N PHE A 122 -5.08 -16.47 -2.79
CA PHE A 122 -5.49 -17.68 -2.07
C PHE A 122 -6.93 -18.11 -2.38
N SER A 123 -7.69 -17.29 -3.08
CA SER A 123 -9.05 -17.62 -3.53
C SER A 123 -9.02 -18.37 -4.85
N GLU A 124 -8.01 -18.06 -5.66
CA GLU A 124 -7.71 -18.66 -6.96
C GLU A 124 -6.25 -19.17 -6.99
N THR A 125 -5.79 -19.62 -8.13
CA THR A 125 -4.39 -20.09 -8.28
C THR A 125 -3.47 -19.05 -8.89
N ASN A 126 -3.91 -17.80 -8.98
CA ASN A 126 -3.15 -16.71 -9.61
C ASN A 126 -1.90 -16.35 -8.82
N ARG A 127 -0.79 -16.20 -9.54
CA ARG A 127 0.49 -15.76 -8.96
C ARG A 127 1.16 -14.72 -9.85
N ARG A 128 1.86 -13.79 -9.21
CA ARG A 128 2.61 -12.75 -9.88
C ARG A 128 3.93 -12.51 -9.15
N ALA A 129 4.99 -12.21 -9.91
CA ALA A 129 6.23 -11.66 -9.37
C ALA A 129 6.34 -10.18 -9.71
N SER A 130 7.17 -9.46 -8.97
CA SER A 130 7.57 -8.11 -9.32
C SER A 130 8.95 -7.77 -8.82
N ILE A 131 9.59 -6.82 -9.49
CA ILE A 131 10.80 -6.15 -9.04
C ILE A 131 10.52 -4.64 -8.97
N GLY A 132 11.13 -3.97 -8.02
CA GLY A 132 10.95 -2.54 -7.81
C GLY A 132 12.23 -1.82 -7.46
N PHE A 133 12.24 -0.54 -7.78
CA PHE A 133 13.28 0.42 -7.46
C PHE A 133 12.68 1.62 -6.74
N GLU A 134 13.40 2.19 -5.81
CA GLU A 134 13.04 3.43 -5.14
C GLU A 134 14.23 4.37 -4.99
N LEU A 135 13.98 5.67 -5.12
CA LEU A 135 14.92 6.75 -4.84
C LEU A 135 14.17 7.85 -4.09
N ARG A 136 14.63 8.17 -2.90
CA ARG A 136 13.89 9.04 -1.98
C ARG A 136 14.79 10.01 -1.25
N ASN A 137 14.26 11.18 -0.96
CA ASN A 137 14.81 12.12 0.00
C ASN A 137 13.70 12.75 0.85
N ALA A 138 14.01 13.78 1.63
CA ALA A 138 13.02 14.42 2.49
C ALA A 138 11.82 15.00 1.74
N VAL A 139 12.03 15.50 0.52
CA VAL A 139 11.04 16.24 -0.27
C VAL A 139 10.39 15.38 -1.34
N LEU A 140 11.16 14.53 -2.02
CA LEU A 140 10.73 13.76 -3.18
C LEU A 140 10.87 12.26 -2.94
N ASP A 141 9.87 11.50 -3.35
CA ASP A 141 9.92 10.04 -3.41
C ASP A 141 9.61 9.60 -4.85
N PHE A 142 10.49 8.78 -5.41
CA PHE A 142 10.27 8.08 -6.67
C PHE A 142 10.26 6.58 -6.44
N HIS A 143 9.29 5.88 -7.02
CA HIS A 143 9.18 4.42 -7.02
C HIS A 143 8.82 3.95 -8.42
N SER A 144 9.35 2.80 -8.82
CA SER A 144 8.97 2.14 -10.07
C SER A 144 8.95 0.64 -9.87
N ASN A 145 7.96 -0.05 -10.45
CA ASN A 145 7.78 -1.48 -10.32
C ASN A 145 7.45 -2.09 -11.69
N ILE A 146 7.92 -3.31 -11.92
CA ILE A 146 7.58 -4.16 -13.07
C ILE A 146 6.98 -5.45 -12.52
N TYR A 147 5.91 -5.92 -13.15
CA TYR A 147 5.11 -7.06 -12.73
C TYR A 147 5.03 -8.10 -13.83
N GLU A 148 5.20 -9.37 -13.47
CA GLU A 148 5.14 -10.51 -14.38
C GLU A 148 4.21 -11.58 -13.81
N GLY A 149 3.20 -12.00 -14.59
CA GLY A 149 2.34 -13.13 -14.26
C GLY A 149 3.13 -14.43 -14.27
N LEU A 150 3.05 -15.19 -13.18
CA LEU A 150 3.71 -16.49 -13.06
C LEU A 150 2.75 -17.65 -13.26
N GLN A 151 1.51 -17.49 -12.86
CA GLN A 151 0.48 -18.53 -12.93
C GLN A 151 -0.90 -17.89 -13.03
N ASP A 152 -1.69 -18.44 -13.95
CA ASP A 152 -3.08 -18.12 -14.18
C ASP A 152 -3.99 -19.14 -13.51
N SER A 153 -5.22 -18.76 -13.14
CA SER A 153 -6.28 -19.71 -12.83
C SER A 153 -7.00 -20.19 -14.11
N ASP A 154 -7.96 -21.10 -13.97
CA ASP A 154 -8.70 -21.65 -15.11
C ASP A 154 -9.49 -20.56 -15.84
N ASP A 155 -10.11 -19.63 -15.10
CA ASP A 155 -11.01 -18.59 -15.63
C ASP A 155 -10.37 -17.20 -15.73
N GLU A 156 -9.17 -17.02 -15.16
CA GLU A 156 -8.50 -15.72 -15.10
C GLU A 156 -7.09 -15.78 -15.68
N ARG A 157 -6.65 -14.66 -16.21
CA ARG A 157 -5.30 -14.42 -16.68
C ARG A 157 -4.66 -13.28 -15.92
N VAL A 158 -3.50 -13.53 -15.37
CA VAL A 158 -2.69 -12.50 -14.68
C VAL A 158 -2.03 -11.61 -15.71
N LEU A 159 -2.18 -10.30 -15.55
CA LEU A 159 -1.60 -9.31 -16.45
C LEU A 159 -0.18 -8.95 -16.03
N ASN A 160 0.71 -8.85 -17.02
CA ASN A 160 1.98 -8.17 -16.89
C ASN A 160 1.74 -6.66 -16.84
N GLY A 161 2.72 -5.91 -16.37
CA GLY A 161 2.59 -4.47 -16.37
C GLY A 161 3.68 -3.76 -15.60
N TRP A 162 3.52 -2.46 -15.45
CA TRP A 162 4.44 -1.62 -14.72
C TRP A 162 3.71 -0.43 -14.09
N ASP A 163 4.32 0.15 -13.08
CA ASP A 163 3.92 1.44 -12.52
C ASP A 163 5.14 2.29 -12.16
N TYR A 164 4.92 3.59 -12.10
CA TYR A 164 5.80 4.50 -11.40
C TYR A 164 4.99 5.48 -10.56
N ARG A 165 5.57 5.86 -9.45
CA ARG A 165 4.99 6.82 -8.50
C ARG A 165 6.00 7.92 -8.23
N LEU A 166 5.57 9.16 -8.34
CA LEU A 166 6.28 10.34 -7.89
C LEU A 166 5.46 11.00 -6.78
N ALA A 167 6.08 11.28 -5.66
CA ALA A 167 5.44 12.01 -4.57
C ALA A 167 6.33 13.16 -4.11
N SER A 168 5.69 14.25 -3.69
CA SER A 168 6.40 15.42 -3.16
C SER A 168 5.75 15.89 -1.86
N GLN A 169 6.59 16.38 -0.95
CA GLN A 169 6.11 17.07 0.24
C GLN A 169 5.26 18.28 -0.18
N VAL A 170 4.13 18.48 0.50
CA VAL A 170 3.31 19.68 0.30
C VAL A 170 4.02 20.88 0.94
N PRO A 171 4.26 21.97 0.21
CA PRO A 171 4.89 23.16 0.77
C PRO A 171 4.20 23.62 2.06
N TYR A 172 4.98 23.92 3.09
CA TYR A 172 4.54 24.34 4.43
C TYR A 172 3.78 23.28 5.24
N LEU A 173 3.37 22.14 4.63
CA LEU A 173 2.67 21.03 5.30
C LEU A 173 3.55 19.78 5.29
N HIS A 174 4.62 19.77 6.09
CA HIS A 174 5.62 18.72 6.09
C HIS A 174 5.10 17.34 6.50
N TRP A 175 3.88 17.26 7.01
CA TRP A 175 3.15 16.04 7.35
C TRP A 175 2.27 15.51 6.22
N SER A 176 2.29 16.17 5.06
CA SER A 176 1.50 15.79 3.89
C SER A 176 2.39 15.67 2.65
N LYS A 177 2.08 14.70 1.79
CA LYS A 177 2.65 14.53 0.45
C LYS A 177 1.52 14.46 -0.57
N ILE A 178 1.73 15.07 -1.72
CA ILE A 178 0.94 14.82 -2.92
C ILE A 178 1.68 13.81 -3.79
N PHE A 179 0.93 13.02 -4.55
CA PHE A 179 1.52 12.04 -5.43
C PHE A 179 0.76 11.90 -6.74
N ILE A 180 1.49 11.43 -7.74
CA ILE A 180 0.99 10.88 -8.99
C ILE A 180 1.56 9.47 -9.15
N ASN A 181 0.71 8.52 -9.53
CA ASN A 181 1.10 7.15 -9.87
C ASN A 181 0.49 6.81 -11.21
N HIS A 182 1.32 6.54 -12.19
CA HIS A 182 0.89 6.07 -13.51
C HIS A 182 1.16 4.58 -13.63
N TYR A 183 0.26 3.85 -14.28
CA TYR A 183 0.37 2.40 -14.45
C TYR A 183 -0.14 1.96 -15.82
N GLU A 184 0.41 0.85 -16.28
CA GLU A 184 -0.02 0.15 -17.48
C GLU A 184 0.00 -1.36 -17.25
N TRP A 185 -1.09 -2.04 -17.62
CA TRP A 185 -1.25 -3.48 -17.56
C TRP A 185 -1.52 -4.00 -18.96
N ASP A 186 -0.65 -4.91 -19.44
CA ASP A 186 -0.69 -5.45 -20.78
C ASP A 186 -1.90 -6.36 -20.94
N GLY A 187 -2.89 -5.93 -21.70
CA GLY A 187 -4.05 -6.73 -22.07
C GLY A 187 -3.64 -7.87 -22.99
N VAL A 188 -4.13 -9.08 -22.77
CA VAL A 188 -3.85 -10.23 -23.61
C VAL A 188 -5.07 -10.65 -24.41
N LEU A 189 -6.24 -10.58 -23.80
CA LEU A 189 -7.53 -10.90 -24.39
C LEU A 189 -8.31 -9.64 -24.77
N ARG A 190 -7.95 -8.50 -24.17
CA ARG A 190 -8.58 -7.20 -24.34
C ARG A 190 -7.49 -6.12 -24.47
N ASP A 191 -7.93 -4.88 -24.67
CA ASP A 191 -7.04 -3.72 -24.69
C ASP A 191 -6.32 -3.54 -23.35
N ASP A 192 -5.12 -2.96 -23.38
CA ASP A 192 -4.35 -2.59 -22.20
C ASP A 192 -5.17 -1.73 -21.22
N ILE A 193 -4.89 -1.88 -19.94
CA ILE A 193 -5.46 -1.08 -18.88
C ILE A 193 -4.42 -0.06 -18.44
N LYS A 194 -4.68 1.21 -18.71
CA LYS A 194 -3.81 2.33 -18.33
C LYS A 194 -4.57 3.27 -17.43
N GLY A 195 -3.86 3.97 -16.58
CA GLY A 195 -4.48 4.99 -15.73
C GLY A 195 -3.46 5.80 -14.95
N THR A 196 -3.98 6.88 -14.39
CA THR A 196 -3.19 7.80 -13.57
C THR A 196 -3.91 8.11 -12.28
N LYS A 197 -3.30 7.71 -11.18
CA LYS A 197 -3.80 7.94 -9.84
C LYS A 197 -3.14 9.17 -9.22
N MET A 198 -3.94 10.12 -8.79
CA MET A 198 -3.45 11.36 -8.15
C MET A 198 -4.06 11.51 -6.76
N GLY A 199 -3.25 11.88 -5.78
CA GLY A 199 -3.76 11.94 -4.42
C GLY A 199 -2.83 12.61 -3.42
N SER A 200 -3.24 12.51 -2.15
CA SER A 200 -2.49 13.02 -1.02
C SER A 200 -2.40 11.97 0.09
N GLU A 201 -1.22 11.86 0.69
CA GLU A 201 -0.95 11.11 1.91
C GLU A 201 -0.73 12.09 3.06
N MET A 202 -1.36 11.84 4.19
CA MET A 202 -1.31 12.70 5.36
C MET A 202 -0.96 11.89 6.61
N ILE A 203 0.02 12.37 7.37
CA ILE A 203 0.40 11.82 8.67
C ILE A 203 -0.38 12.60 9.74
N LEU A 204 -1.54 12.06 10.16
CA LEU A 204 -2.40 12.74 11.12
C LEU A 204 -1.83 12.67 12.54
N THR A 205 -1.31 11.49 12.92
CA THR A 205 -0.60 11.26 14.18
C THR A 205 0.58 10.31 13.94
N ARG A 206 1.36 10.01 14.96
CA ARG A 206 2.45 9.03 14.86
C ARG A 206 1.99 7.63 14.48
N SER A 207 0.73 7.29 14.77
CA SER A 207 0.14 5.97 14.49
C SER A 207 -0.97 6.00 13.44
N LEU A 208 -1.43 7.16 13.00
CA LEU A 208 -2.57 7.28 12.10
C LEU A 208 -2.21 8.08 10.86
N ASN A 209 -2.39 7.47 9.70
CA ASN A 209 -2.28 8.12 8.41
C ASN A 209 -3.61 8.07 7.68
N PHE A 210 -3.77 9.01 6.77
CA PHE A 210 -4.89 9.08 5.85
C PHE A 210 -4.37 9.28 4.42
N GLU A 211 -4.96 8.59 3.47
CA GLU A 211 -4.70 8.77 2.05
C GLU A 211 -6.01 8.95 1.32
N ILE A 212 -6.05 9.90 0.39
CA ILE A 212 -7.17 10.08 -0.53
C ILE A 212 -6.61 10.23 -1.93
N ALA A 213 -7.26 9.60 -2.93
CA ALA A 213 -6.85 9.73 -4.30
C ALA A 213 -8.01 9.51 -5.28
N TYR A 214 -7.78 9.98 -6.48
CA TYR A 214 -8.60 9.80 -7.66
C TYR A 214 -7.81 9.00 -8.69
N ASP A 215 -8.43 7.98 -9.25
CA ASP A 215 -7.88 7.08 -10.26
C ASP A 215 -8.58 7.35 -11.59
N ASP A 216 -7.90 8.04 -12.49
CA ASP A 216 -8.33 8.35 -13.85
C ASP A 216 -7.89 7.19 -14.77
N LYS A 217 -8.87 6.47 -15.32
CA LYS A 217 -8.66 5.25 -16.09
C LYS A 217 -8.87 5.51 -17.58
N ASP A 218 -7.83 5.34 -18.38
CA ASP A 218 -7.86 5.62 -19.83
C ASP A 218 -8.66 4.62 -20.67
N LYS A 219 -9.23 3.58 -20.03
CA LYS A 219 -9.92 2.51 -20.74
C LYS A 219 -11.42 2.77 -20.86
N LYS A 220 -11.94 2.73 -22.10
CA LYS A 220 -13.37 2.77 -22.40
C LYS A 220 -14.12 1.63 -21.68
N GLY A 221 -15.06 1.98 -20.78
CA GLY A 221 -15.85 1.02 -20.01
C GLY A 221 -15.33 0.72 -18.61
N LEU A 222 -14.21 1.31 -18.21
CA LEU A 222 -13.83 1.42 -16.80
C LEU A 222 -14.21 2.81 -16.31
N GLU A 223 -14.85 2.90 -15.16
CA GLU A 223 -15.18 4.17 -14.53
C GLU A 223 -14.01 4.64 -13.68
N ASP A 224 -13.81 5.96 -13.67
CA ASP A 224 -12.89 6.61 -12.76
C ASP A 224 -13.35 6.40 -11.32
N GLU A 225 -12.44 6.42 -10.38
CA GLU A 225 -12.72 5.97 -9.02
C GLU A 225 -12.05 6.85 -7.97
N TRP A 226 -12.82 7.27 -6.97
CA TRP A 226 -12.29 7.82 -5.73
C TRP A 226 -12.02 6.72 -4.73
N TYR A 227 -10.89 6.83 -4.03
CA TYR A 227 -10.66 6.00 -2.86
C TYR A 227 -10.10 6.82 -1.69
N ALA A 228 -10.39 6.34 -0.49
CA ALA A 228 -9.84 6.84 0.76
C ALA A 228 -9.29 5.68 1.57
N LYS A 229 -8.16 5.89 2.24
CA LYS A 229 -7.48 4.87 3.02
C LYS A 229 -7.12 5.40 4.39
N ILE A 230 -7.48 4.65 5.42
CA ILE A 230 -7.09 4.87 6.81
C ILE A 230 -6.07 3.81 7.18
N LEU A 231 -4.92 4.24 7.71
CA LEU A 231 -3.81 3.36 8.02
C LEU A 231 -3.38 3.55 9.47
N PHE A 232 -3.32 2.45 10.22
CA PHE A 232 -2.80 2.39 11.58
C PHE A 232 -1.42 1.76 11.56
N VAL A 233 -0.45 2.42 12.18
CA VAL A 233 0.96 2.02 12.19
C VAL A 233 1.39 1.71 13.63
N HIS A 234 2.01 0.57 13.83
CA HIS A 234 2.61 0.17 15.10
C HIS A 234 4.01 -0.45 14.91
N PRO A 235 4.99 -0.11 15.74
CA PRO A 235 4.93 0.92 16.77
C PRO A 235 4.69 2.31 16.18
N PRO A 236 4.23 3.27 17.00
CA PRO A 236 4.14 4.66 16.58
C PRO A 236 5.48 5.15 16.03
N ARG A 237 5.49 5.97 14.99
CA ARG A 237 6.73 6.53 14.46
C ARG A 237 7.43 7.36 15.53
N ASP A 238 8.73 7.13 15.71
CA ASP A 238 9.52 7.88 16.70
C ASP A 238 9.66 9.34 16.31
N ASN A 239 9.86 9.62 15.01
CA ASN A 239 10.12 10.93 14.46
C ASN A 239 9.25 11.18 13.22
N GLY A 240 9.11 12.45 12.86
CA GLY A 240 8.39 12.88 11.67
C GLY A 240 7.35 13.94 11.99
N SER A 241 7.01 14.75 10.99
CA SER A 241 5.96 15.75 11.11
C SER A 241 4.59 15.08 11.06
N THR A 242 3.66 15.62 11.86
CA THR A 242 2.26 15.19 11.96
C THR A 242 1.34 16.38 11.77
N ALA A 243 0.06 16.17 11.55
CA ALA A 243 -0.92 17.24 11.42
C ALA A 243 -0.97 18.16 12.66
N LYS A 244 -0.51 17.71 13.83
CA LYS A 244 -0.40 18.54 15.03
C LYS A 244 0.64 19.65 14.90
N ASP A 245 1.64 19.48 14.02
CA ASP A 245 2.67 20.50 13.79
C ASP A 245 2.14 21.68 12.97
N GLY A 246 0.93 21.55 12.39
CA GLY A 246 0.25 22.61 11.66
C GLY A 246 0.98 23.04 10.40
N ILE A 247 1.02 24.35 10.16
CA ILE A 247 1.65 24.99 9.01
C ILE A 247 3.06 25.47 9.42
N SER A 248 4.07 25.01 8.68
CA SER A 248 5.47 25.41 8.87
C SER A 248 5.73 26.83 8.34
N GLN A 249 6.81 27.45 8.81
CA GLN A 249 7.29 28.73 8.26
C GLN A 249 8.21 28.53 7.04
N VAL A 250 8.75 27.31 6.84
CA VAL A 250 9.60 26.96 5.71
C VAL A 250 8.83 26.05 4.75
N ALA A 251 9.02 26.27 3.44
CA ALA A 251 8.25 25.55 2.43
C ALA A 251 8.52 24.05 2.47
N PHE A 252 9.79 23.64 2.54
CA PHE A 252 10.19 22.25 2.52
C PHE A 252 11.15 21.95 3.68
N LYS A 253 11.03 20.75 4.24
CA LYS A 253 11.98 20.18 5.19
C LYS A 253 12.96 19.33 4.40
N ASP A 254 13.95 19.93 3.80
CA ASP A 254 14.88 19.34 2.83
C ASP A 254 16.07 18.59 3.46
N ASN A 255 16.45 18.94 4.68
CA ASN A 255 17.56 18.32 5.39
C ASN A 255 17.07 17.36 6.47
N LYS A 256 16.56 16.18 6.04
CA LYS A 256 16.07 15.13 6.93
C LYS A 256 16.95 13.89 6.81
N ASP A 257 17.41 13.37 7.94
CA ASP A 257 17.99 12.03 8.01
C ASP A 257 16.94 10.97 7.62
N MET A 258 17.21 10.22 6.56
CA MET A 258 16.34 9.19 6.00
C MET A 258 16.49 7.82 6.69
N SER A 259 17.32 7.69 7.73
CA SER A 259 17.53 6.43 8.46
C SER A 259 16.21 5.85 9.00
N GLY A 260 15.30 6.70 9.46
CA GLY A 260 13.96 6.29 9.90
C GLY A 260 13.06 5.74 8.79
N GLU A 261 13.45 5.88 7.51
CA GLU A 261 12.71 5.38 6.35
C GLU A 261 13.23 4.02 5.85
N LEU A 262 14.32 3.50 6.43
CA LEU A 262 14.90 2.20 6.04
C LEU A 262 13.92 1.03 6.16
N LEU A 263 12.96 1.12 7.07
CA LEU A 263 11.92 0.12 7.27
C LEU A 263 10.53 0.59 6.81
N SER A 264 10.42 1.71 6.09
CA SER A 264 9.14 2.12 5.51
C SER A 264 8.64 1.10 4.46
N LYS A 265 7.31 1.02 4.24
CA LYS A 265 6.75 0.09 3.26
C LYS A 265 7.19 0.43 1.83
N VAL A 266 7.35 -0.60 1.03
CA VAL A 266 7.54 -0.47 -0.41
C VAL A 266 6.23 0.02 -1.04
N LYS A 267 6.32 1.04 -1.89
CA LYS A 267 5.18 1.58 -2.65
C LYS A 267 5.07 0.83 -3.97
N ARG A 268 4.04 0.00 -4.09
CA ARG A 268 3.76 -0.84 -5.26
C ARG A 268 2.27 -1.17 -5.34
N ASN A 269 1.82 -1.69 -6.48
CA ASN A 269 0.49 -2.29 -6.57
C ASN A 269 0.50 -3.71 -5.95
N ASN A 270 -0.22 -3.89 -4.85
CA ASN A 270 -0.33 -5.18 -4.15
C ASN A 270 -1.44 -6.07 -4.73
N LYS A 271 -2.41 -5.52 -5.46
CA LYS A 271 -3.49 -6.30 -6.10
C LYS A 271 -2.96 -6.99 -7.36
N ILE A 272 -3.28 -8.26 -7.55
CA ILE A 272 -3.00 -8.96 -8.81
C ILE A 272 -4.01 -8.47 -9.84
N MET A 273 -3.53 -7.89 -10.94
CA MET A 273 -4.39 -7.46 -12.04
C MET A 273 -4.66 -8.64 -12.95
N ILE A 274 -5.94 -8.81 -13.31
CA ILE A 274 -6.44 -9.98 -14.04
C ILE A 274 -7.36 -9.59 -15.19
N GLU A 275 -7.44 -10.47 -16.19
CA GLU A 275 -8.50 -10.53 -17.19
C GLU A 275 -9.25 -11.85 -17.10
N PHE A 276 -10.56 -11.83 -17.35
CA PHE A 276 -11.37 -13.04 -17.43
C PHE A 276 -11.27 -13.69 -18.82
N LYS A 277 -11.02 -15.00 -18.85
CA LYS A 277 -10.90 -15.81 -20.07
C LYS A 277 -12.26 -16.06 -20.77
N GLY A 278 -13.37 -15.90 -20.03
CA GLY A 278 -14.72 -16.11 -20.56
C GLY A 278 -15.26 -14.92 -21.33
N SER A 279 -15.93 -15.14 -22.48
CA SER A 279 -16.84 -14.18 -23.08
C SER A 279 -18.16 -14.22 -22.32
N ALA A 280 -18.56 -13.13 -21.68
CA ALA A 280 -19.93 -12.99 -21.18
C ALA A 280 -20.86 -12.91 -22.40
N THR A 281 -21.43 -14.06 -22.81
CA THR A 281 -22.56 -14.08 -23.75
C THR A 281 -23.78 -13.65 -22.95
N VAL A 282 -24.14 -12.37 -23.01
CA VAL A 282 -25.44 -11.91 -22.55
C VAL A 282 -26.45 -12.44 -23.55
N SER A 283 -27.02 -13.61 -23.33
CA SER A 283 -28.22 -14.05 -24.02
C SER A 283 -29.38 -13.21 -23.49
N ARG A 284 -29.84 -12.27 -24.33
CA ARG A 284 -31.10 -11.58 -24.10
C ARG A 284 -32.18 -12.66 -24.24
N ALA A 285 -32.80 -13.03 -23.15
CA ALA A 285 -34.06 -13.81 -23.19
C ALA A 285 -35.14 -12.86 -23.72
N ASP A 286 -35.75 -13.20 -24.84
CA ASP A 286 -36.95 -12.56 -25.40
C ASP A 286 -38.18 -12.79 -24.50
#